data_f8b03057be35e08140df2a17915e7ed6
#
_entry.id   f8b03057be35e08140df2a17915e7ed6
#
_cell.length_a   1.000
_cell.length_b   1.000
_cell.length_c   1.000
_cell.angle_alpha   90.00
_cell.angle_beta   90.00
_cell.angle_gamma   90.00
#
_symmetry.space_group_name_H-M   'P 1'
#
loop_
_entity.id
_entity.type
_entity.pdbx_description
1 polymer ?
#
loop_
_entity_poly.entity_id
_entity_poly.type
_entity_poly.pdbx_seq_one_letter_code
_entity_poly.pdbx_strand_id
1 'polypeptide(L)'
;MLQPKRTKFRKTQKGRNRGLAHRGSKVSFGEFGLKATGRGRVTARQIEAARRAMTRHIKRGGKIWIRVFPDKPITGKPLEVRQGKGKGNVEYWVAQVQPGKVLYEVQGVSEELAREAFALASAKIPVATTFVKRSVM
;
A
#
# COMPACT_ATOMS: atom_id res chain seq x y z
N MET A 1 -8.05 11.25 -1.97
CA MET A 1 -7.19 10.05 -1.94
C MET A 1 -5.73 10.44 -2.00
N LEU A 2 -4.86 9.54 -1.58
CA LEU A 2 -3.43 9.81 -1.56
C LEU A 2 -2.87 9.97 -2.97
N GLN A 3 -2.11 11.06 -3.16
CA GLN A 3 -1.35 11.28 -4.39
C GLN A 3 -0.30 12.36 -4.10
N PRO A 4 0.79 12.41 -4.87
CA PRO A 4 1.79 13.46 -4.67
C PRO A 4 1.22 14.85 -5.00
N LYS A 5 1.61 15.83 -4.19
CA LYS A 5 1.24 17.22 -4.46
C LYS A 5 2.02 17.79 -5.63
N ARG A 6 3.29 17.43 -5.74
CA ARG A 6 4.18 17.86 -6.82
C ARG A 6 5.00 16.68 -7.29
N THR A 7 5.26 16.64 -8.59
CA THR A 7 6.12 15.63 -9.18
C THR A 7 7.14 16.29 -10.08
N LYS A 8 8.34 15.72 -10.15
CA LYS A 8 9.36 16.17 -11.07
C LYS A 8 8.95 15.89 -12.51
N PHE A 9 8.33 14.74 -12.73
CA PHE A 9 7.78 14.33 -14.02
C PHE A 9 6.34 13.89 -13.83
N ARG A 10 5.47 14.26 -14.78
CA ARG A 10 4.05 13.88 -14.72
C ARG A 10 3.84 12.38 -14.94
N LYS A 11 4.68 11.78 -15.77
CA LYS A 11 4.57 10.39 -16.19
C LYS A 11 5.90 9.70 -15.95
N THR A 12 5.85 8.39 -15.70
CA THR A 12 7.05 7.57 -15.49
C THR A 12 7.03 6.35 -16.38
N GLN A 13 8.21 5.79 -16.63
CA GLN A 13 8.33 4.52 -17.33
C GLN A 13 7.73 3.41 -16.50
N LYS A 14 7.14 2.42 -17.17
CA LYS A 14 6.52 1.28 -16.50
C LYS A 14 7.52 0.54 -15.63
N GLY A 15 8.69 0.22 -16.17
CA GLY A 15 9.72 -0.49 -15.44
C GLY A 15 9.29 -1.89 -15.02
N ARG A 16 10.13 -2.53 -14.21
CA ARG A 16 9.81 -3.83 -13.61
C ARG A 16 9.93 -3.75 -12.11
N ASN A 17 9.02 -4.40 -11.42
CA ASN A 17 9.04 -4.49 -9.97
C ASN A 17 9.94 -5.67 -9.59
N ARG A 18 11.16 -5.36 -9.12
CA ARG A 18 12.18 -6.36 -8.79
C ARG A 18 12.71 -6.15 -7.38
N GLY A 19 13.33 -7.18 -6.86
CA GLY A 19 14.05 -7.12 -5.59
C GLY A 19 13.17 -7.32 -4.39
N LEU A 20 13.80 -7.20 -3.23
CA LEU A 20 13.15 -7.31 -1.94
C LEU A 20 13.20 -5.97 -1.22
N ALA A 21 12.26 -5.73 -0.32
CA ALA A 21 12.25 -4.50 0.45
C ALA A 21 13.34 -4.53 1.51
N HIS A 22 14.24 -3.55 1.47
CA HIS A 22 15.27 -3.35 2.49
C HIS A 22 14.90 -2.22 3.43
N ARG A 23 14.12 -1.25 2.93
CA ARG A 23 13.59 -0.16 3.75
C ARG A 23 12.10 -0.38 3.96
N GLY A 24 11.64 -0.02 5.16
CA GLY A 24 10.23 -0.21 5.50
C GLY A 24 9.85 -1.67 5.65
N SER A 25 10.82 -2.53 6.01
CA SER A 25 10.59 -3.96 6.20
C SER A 25 10.40 -4.34 7.66
N LYS A 26 10.51 -3.37 8.58
CA LYS A 26 10.35 -3.61 10.00
C LYS A 26 9.26 -2.72 10.56
N VAL A 27 8.57 -3.22 11.59
CA VAL A 27 7.57 -2.44 12.31
C VAL A 27 8.33 -1.39 13.15
N SER A 28 8.09 -0.11 12.86
CA SER A 28 8.84 0.99 13.46
C SER A 28 7.99 1.91 14.35
N PHE A 29 6.75 2.12 14.00
CA PHE A 29 5.87 3.08 14.69
C PHE A 29 4.89 2.41 15.64
N GLY A 30 4.35 1.26 15.27
CA GLY A 30 3.35 0.56 16.04
C GLY A 30 3.86 -0.70 16.71
N GLU A 31 2.94 -1.49 17.21
CA GLU A 31 3.25 -2.78 17.85
C GLU A 31 3.08 -3.94 16.87
N PHE A 32 2.15 -3.80 15.93
CA PHE A 32 1.81 -4.84 14.96
C PHE A 32 1.82 -4.25 13.57
N GLY A 33 2.10 -5.08 12.57
CA GLY A 33 2.15 -4.64 11.19
C GLY A 33 1.58 -5.67 10.21
N LEU A 34 1.20 -5.17 9.04
CA LEU A 34 0.80 -5.99 7.90
C LEU A 34 1.91 -5.89 6.87
N LYS A 35 2.57 -7.00 6.62
CA LYS A 35 3.75 -7.07 5.77
C LYS A 35 3.42 -7.79 4.47
N ALA A 36 3.85 -7.24 3.35
CA ALA A 36 3.67 -7.89 2.06
C ALA A 36 4.62 -9.07 1.92
N THR A 37 4.09 -10.20 1.49
CA THR A 37 4.89 -11.38 1.15
C THR A 37 4.92 -11.59 -0.36
N GLY A 38 4.05 -10.90 -1.08
CA GLY A 38 4.01 -10.93 -2.52
C GLY A 38 4.47 -9.62 -3.14
N ARG A 39 4.50 -9.60 -4.43
CA ARG A 39 4.95 -8.46 -5.24
C ARG A 39 3.77 -7.94 -6.05
N GLY A 40 3.66 -6.62 -6.17
CA GLY A 40 2.57 -6.06 -6.96
C GLY A 40 2.47 -4.55 -6.83
N ARG A 41 1.35 -4.04 -7.28
CA ARG A 41 1.01 -2.62 -7.20
C ARG A 41 -0.26 -2.45 -6.40
N VAL A 42 -0.24 -1.48 -5.49
CA VAL A 42 -1.40 -1.15 -4.66
C VAL A 42 -1.86 0.24 -5.04
N THR A 43 -3.10 0.36 -5.49
CA THR A 43 -3.63 1.66 -5.91
C THR A 43 -3.98 2.53 -4.71
N ALA A 44 -4.07 3.85 -4.93
CA ALA A 44 -4.50 4.78 -3.89
C ALA A 44 -5.88 4.39 -3.33
N ARG A 45 -6.78 3.91 -4.19
CA ARG A 45 -8.11 3.47 -3.76
C ARG A 45 -8.04 2.23 -2.87
N GLN A 46 -7.17 1.28 -3.19
CA GLN A 46 -6.98 0.08 -2.39
C GLN A 46 -6.39 0.42 -1.02
N ILE A 47 -5.43 1.33 -0.98
CA ILE A 47 -4.84 1.80 0.28
C ILE A 47 -5.92 2.41 1.17
N GLU A 48 -6.77 3.26 0.59
CA GLU A 48 -7.85 3.90 1.33
C GLU A 48 -8.91 2.90 1.79
N ALA A 49 -9.27 1.95 0.94
CA ALA A 49 -10.24 0.91 1.28
C ALA A 49 -9.76 0.06 2.46
N ALA A 50 -8.48 -0.34 2.44
CA ALA A 50 -7.89 -1.10 3.54
C ALA A 50 -7.87 -0.28 4.83
N ARG A 51 -7.47 0.99 4.75
CA ARG A 51 -7.46 1.88 5.90
C ARG A 51 -8.85 1.99 6.54
N ARG A 52 -9.88 2.19 5.71
CA ARG A 52 -11.26 2.30 6.20
C ARG A 52 -11.73 1.01 6.86
N ALA A 53 -11.40 -0.14 6.28
CA ALA A 53 -11.76 -1.43 6.83
C ALA A 53 -11.15 -1.63 8.23
N MET A 54 -9.87 -1.29 8.38
CA MET A 54 -9.19 -1.38 9.68
C MET A 54 -9.77 -0.40 10.69
N THR A 55 -9.96 0.85 10.28
CA THR A 55 -10.49 1.90 11.17
C THR A 55 -11.88 1.54 11.68
N ARG A 56 -12.72 1.01 10.79
CA ARG A 56 -14.07 0.61 11.15
C ARG A 56 -14.07 -0.52 12.18
N HIS A 57 -13.16 -1.47 12.02
CA HIS A 57 -13.08 -2.61 12.94
C HIS A 57 -12.50 -2.23 14.30
N ILE A 58 -11.45 -1.41 14.30
CA ILE A 58 -10.78 -0.96 15.53
C ILE A 58 -11.63 0.09 16.25
N LYS A 59 -12.45 0.83 15.49
CA LYS A 59 -13.30 1.92 16.00
C LYS A 59 -12.45 3.04 16.56
N ARG A 60 -12.65 3.41 17.84
CA ARG A 60 -11.96 4.55 18.45
C ARG A 60 -10.65 4.18 19.12
N GLY A 61 -10.35 2.89 19.24
CA GLY A 61 -9.14 2.43 19.88
C GLY A 61 -7.96 2.47 18.92
N GLY A 62 -6.79 2.73 19.47
CA GLY A 62 -5.56 2.57 18.74
C GLY A 62 -5.27 3.65 17.70
N LYS A 63 -4.14 3.46 17.05
CA LYS A 63 -3.65 4.35 16.00
C LYS A 63 -3.13 3.51 14.85
N ILE A 64 -3.38 3.97 13.64
CA ILE A 64 -2.97 3.28 12.41
C ILE A 64 -1.99 4.17 11.65
N TRP A 65 -0.92 3.57 11.17
CA TRP A 65 0.03 4.24 10.26
C TRP A 65 -0.02 3.56 8.91
N ILE A 66 -0.04 4.36 7.86
CA ILE A 66 0.09 3.90 6.49
C ILE A 66 1.57 4.05 6.11
N ARG A 67 2.23 2.92 5.82
CA ARG A 67 3.67 2.93 5.54
C ARG A 67 3.99 2.99 4.04
N VAL A 68 2.99 3.00 3.19
CA VAL A 68 3.16 3.08 1.74
C VAL A 68 2.49 4.33 1.20
N PHE A 69 3.04 4.87 0.11
CA PHE A 69 2.47 6.04 -0.54
C PHE A 69 2.41 5.78 -2.05
N PRO A 70 1.28 6.07 -2.70
CA PRO A 70 1.13 5.85 -4.14
C PRO A 70 1.77 7.00 -4.91
N ASP A 71 3.04 6.84 -5.25
CA ASP A 71 3.82 7.86 -5.92
C ASP A 71 4.07 7.58 -7.41
N LYS A 72 3.65 6.43 -7.91
CA LYS A 72 3.83 6.07 -9.32
C LYS A 72 2.55 6.32 -10.10
N PRO A 73 2.58 7.20 -11.11
CA PRO A 73 1.42 7.43 -11.96
C PRO A 73 1.24 6.30 -12.97
N ILE A 74 0.01 5.85 -13.14
CA ILE A 74 -0.35 4.86 -14.14
C ILE A 74 -1.15 5.57 -15.23
N THR A 75 -0.71 5.37 -16.47
CA THR A 75 -1.33 6.01 -17.63
C THR A 75 -2.15 5.02 -18.42
N GLY A 76 -3.14 5.53 -19.11
CA GLY A 76 -3.97 4.72 -20.00
C GLY A 76 -4.45 5.56 -21.17
N LYS A 77 -4.75 4.88 -22.28
CA LYS A 77 -5.37 5.51 -23.44
C LYS A 77 -6.76 4.95 -23.60
N PRO A 78 -7.72 5.76 -24.11
CA PRO A 78 -9.04 5.24 -24.45
C PRO A 78 -8.91 4.10 -25.47
N LEU A 79 -9.84 3.17 -25.42
CA LEU A 79 -9.85 2.02 -26.34
C LEU A 79 -9.84 2.44 -27.81
N GLU A 80 -10.42 3.60 -28.12
CA GLU A 80 -10.57 4.10 -29.47
C GLU A 80 -9.32 4.82 -30.00
N VAL A 81 -8.33 5.07 -29.15
CA VAL A 81 -7.13 5.79 -29.56
C VAL A 81 -6.08 4.82 -30.06
N ARG A 82 -5.51 5.13 -31.22
CA ARG A 82 -4.46 4.30 -31.84
C ARG A 82 -3.18 4.37 -30.99
N GLN A 83 -2.46 3.25 -30.98
CA GLN A 83 -1.17 3.17 -30.32
C GLN A 83 -0.15 4.06 -31.05
N GLY A 84 0.87 4.54 -30.30
CA GLY A 84 2.02 5.18 -30.89
C GLY A 84 2.03 6.70 -30.90
N LYS A 85 0.97 7.37 -30.48
CA LYS A 85 0.94 8.85 -30.42
C LYS A 85 1.34 9.41 -29.07
N GLY A 86 2.35 8.79 -28.43
CA GLY A 86 2.80 9.20 -27.12
C GLY A 86 2.08 8.49 -25.99
N LYS A 87 2.50 8.80 -24.76
CA LYS A 87 2.00 8.17 -23.56
C LYS A 87 0.64 8.76 -23.19
N GLY A 88 -0.29 7.89 -22.77
CA GLY A 88 -1.63 8.31 -22.35
C GLY A 88 -1.62 9.22 -21.13
N ASN A 89 -2.79 9.68 -20.74
CA ASN A 89 -2.95 10.53 -19.56
C ASN A 89 -2.82 9.72 -18.29
N VAL A 90 -2.41 10.39 -17.21
CA VAL A 90 -2.35 9.77 -15.88
C VAL A 90 -3.78 9.55 -15.39
N GLU A 91 -4.12 8.29 -15.12
CA GLU A 91 -5.47 7.93 -14.67
C GLU A 91 -5.53 7.69 -13.16
N TYR A 92 -4.49 7.08 -12.57
CA TYR A 92 -4.47 6.80 -11.15
C TYR A 92 -3.03 6.62 -10.67
N TRP A 93 -2.87 6.55 -9.36
CA TRP A 93 -1.58 6.44 -8.71
C TRP A 93 -1.47 5.12 -7.96
N VAL A 94 -0.29 4.52 -7.97
CA VAL A 94 -0.03 3.26 -7.29
C VAL A 94 1.27 3.33 -6.49
N ALA A 95 1.36 2.48 -5.47
CA ALA A 95 2.60 2.17 -4.80
C ALA A 95 3.10 0.84 -5.31
N GLN A 96 4.37 0.77 -5.71
CA GLN A 96 4.99 -0.52 -6.05
C GLN A 96 5.42 -1.19 -4.76
N VAL A 97 4.99 -2.44 -4.58
CA VAL A 97 5.24 -3.20 -3.36
C VAL A 97 6.16 -4.36 -3.67
N GLN A 98 7.21 -4.48 -2.89
CA GLN A 98 8.16 -5.58 -2.95
C GLN A 98 7.94 -6.51 -1.75
N PRO A 99 8.25 -7.81 -1.88
CA PRO A 99 8.15 -8.71 -0.73
C PRO A 99 8.98 -8.19 0.45
N GLY A 100 8.39 -8.21 1.62
CA GLY A 100 9.03 -7.72 2.84
C GLY A 100 8.61 -6.32 3.27
N LYS A 101 7.88 -5.60 2.44
CA LYS A 101 7.43 -4.24 2.77
C LYS A 101 6.31 -4.26 3.81
N VAL A 102 6.45 -3.48 4.87
CA VAL A 102 5.37 -3.27 5.83
C VAL A 102 4.42 -2.22 5.25
N LEU A 103 3.16 -2.58 5.11
CA LEU A 103 2.15 -1.72 4.48
C LEU A 103 1.44 -0.85 5.49
N TYR A 104 1.09 -1.42 6.64
CA TYR A 104 0.37 -0.73 7.70
C TYR A 104 0.93 -1.14 9.05
N GLU A 105 0.77 -0.25 10.04
CA GLU A 105 1.10 -0.56 11.42
C GLU A 105 -0.04 -0.09 12.31
N VAL A 106 -0.21 -0.75 13.45
CA VAL A 106 -1.24 -0.41 14.42
C VAL A 106 -0.67 -0.48 15.82
N GLN A 107 -1.18 0.38 16.70
CA GLN A 107 -0.80 0.44 18.10
C GLN A 107 -2.03 0.72 18.96
N GLY A 108 -1.99 0.27 20.20
CA GLY A 108 -3.03 0.58 21.17
C GLY A 108 -4.22 -0.38 21.11
N VAL A 109 -4.06 -1.53 20.49
CA VAL A 109 -5.08 -2.57 20.42
C VAL A 109 -4.47 -3.92 20.78
N SER A 110 -5.32 -4.88 21.14
CA SER A 110 -4.86 -6.24 21.43
C SER A 110 -4.38 -6.92 20.13
N GLU A 111 -3.55 -7.94 20.29
CA GLU A 111 -3.06 -8.70 19.14
C GLU A 111 -4.21 -9.32 18.36
N GLU A 112 -5.20 -9.87 19.09
CA GLU A 112 -6.37 -10.49 18.45
C GLU A 112 -7.14 -9.49 17.60
N LEU A 113 -7.41 -8.30 18.13
CA LEU A 113 -8.11 -7.26 17.40
C LEU A 113 -7.29 -6.79 16.19
N ALA A 114 -5.97 -6.67 16.36
CA ALA A 114 -5.08 -6.29 15.27
C ALA A 114 -5.09 -7.34 14.16
N ARG A 115 -5.07 -8.63 14.50
CA ARG A 115 -5.12 -9.69 13.50
C ARG A 115 -6.44 -9.66 12.71
N GLU A 116 -7.54 -9.43 13.38
CA GLU A 116 -8.85 -9.32 12.71
C GLU A 116 -8.90 -8.11 11.79
N ALA A 117 -8.42 -6.96 12.25
CA ALA A 117 -8.40 -5.75 11.44
C ALA A 117 -7.53 -5.93 10.19
N PHE A 118 -6.36 -6.53 10.33
CA PHE A 118 -5.48 -6.77 9.19
C PHE A 118 -6.03 -7.83 8.23
N ALA A 119 -6.79 -8.80 8.73
CA ALA A 119 -7.46 -9.76 7.86
C ALA A 119 -8.47 -9.05 6.95
N LEU A 120 -9.23 -8.11 7.51
CA LEU A 120 -10.17 -7.31 6.73
C LEU A 120 -9.44 -6.41 5.73
N ALA A 121 -8.33 -5.81 6.14
CA ALA A 121 -7.53 -4.97 5.27
C ALA A 121 -6.92 -5.76 4.11
N SER A 122 -6.40 -6.95 4.39
CA SER A 122 -5.75 -7.77 3.36
C SER A 122 -6.70 -8.18 2.25
N ALA A 123 -7.99 -8.29 2.55
CA ALA A 123 -9.00 -8.59 1.54
C ALA A 123 -9.18 -7.46 0.52
N LYS A 124 -8.73 -6.24 0.84
CA LYS A 124 -8.81 -5.08 -0.04
C LYS A 124 -7.53 -4.85 -0.84
N ILE A 125 -6.49 -5.61 -0.58
CA ILE A 125 -5.16 -5.42 -1.17
C ILE A 125 -4.85 -6.60 -2.09
N PRO A 126 -4.28 -6.34 -3.30
CA PRO A 126 -4.06 -7.40 -4.29
C PRO A 126 -2.84 -8.27 -4.02
N VAL A 127 -1.96 -7.89 -3.09
CA VAL A 127 -0.76 -8.66 -2.80
C VAL A 127 -0.97 -9.54 -1.57
N ALA A 128 -0.26 -10.66 -1.52
CA ALA A 128 -0.27 -11.53 -0.34
C ALA A 128 0.40 -10.83 0.82
N THR A 129 -0.14 -11.00 2.02
CA THR A 129 0.34 -10.32 3.22
C THR A 129 0.42 -11.28 4.40
N THR A 130 1.17 -10.88 5.41
CA THR A 130 1.26 -11.62 6.67
C THR A 130 1.27 -10.65 7.85
N PHE A 131 0.78 -11.14 8.97
CA PHE A 131 0.79 -10.38 10.23
C PHE A 131 2.19 -10.47 10.85
N VAL A 132 2.70 -9.34 11.33
CA VAL A 132 4.00 -9.30 12.01
C VAL A 132 3.88 -8.49 13.29
N LYS A 133 4.72 -8.83 14.25
CA LYS A 133 4.86 -8.10 15.50
C LYS A 133 6.16 -7.32 15.51
N ARG A 134 6.19 -6.25 16.29
CA ARG A 134 7.42 -5.50 16.48
C ARG A 134 8.43 -6.39 17.20
N SER A 135 9.65 -6.41 16.67
CA SER A 135 10.73 -7.15 17.30
C SER A 135 11.12 -6.48 18.63
N VAL A 136 11.19 -7.28 19.67
CA VAL A 136 11.69 -6.84 20.96
C VAL A 136 13.12 -7.31 21.09
N MET A 137 14.04 -6.36 21.25
CA MET A 137 15.44 -6.69 21.48
C MET A 137 15.77 -6.59 22.96
#